data_d9cf05884131c316d208d401972e619c
#
_entry.id   d9cf05884131c316d208d401972e619c
#
_cell.length_a   1.000
_cell.length_b   1.000
_cell.length_c   1.000
_cell.angle_alpha   90.00
_cell.angle_beta   90.00
_cell.angle_gamma   90.00
#
_symmetry.space_group_name_H-M   'P 1'
#
loop_
_entity.id
_entity.type
_entity.pdbx_description
1 polymer ?
#
loop_
_entity_poly.entity_id
_entity_poly.type
_entity_poly.pdbx_seq_one_letter_code
_entity_poly.pdbx_strand_id
1 'polypeptide(L)'
;QIELITTPERNEKDVIRVLNAIHEVILKNIPEDEYIWPLSIPAILPDEKDIKVAQFEKEWDVVYREYLVEKYGKYKQMVSGIHYNFQIDDNFMKSVADITNNNVVNVKNDIYMKLARQFIRYQWLLVYLYGASPFAEDKYFTDGKKPEGFARSLRTSRYGYVNDDDIVVSYSSLEKYISDLTGYVKDK
;
A
#
# COMPACT_ATOMS: atom_id res chain seq x y z
N GLN A 1 -0.52 15.00 -4.70
CA GLN A 1 0.44 13.95 -4.34
C GLN A 1 0.95 13.31 -5.63
N ILE A 2 2.29 13.23 -5.78
CA ILE A 2 2.94 12.59 -6.93
C ILE A 2 3.11 11.10 -6.63
N GLU A 3 2.78 10.23 -7.58
CA GLU A 3 3.05 8.81 -7.54
C GLU A 3 4.09 8.44 -8.60
N LEU A 4 5.18 7.79 -8.17
CA LEU A 4 6.28 7.39 -9.03
C LEU A 4 6.16 5.90 -9.31
N ILE A 5 6.01 5.54 -10.59
CA ILE A 5 5.83 4.15 -11.01
C ILE A 5 7.02 3.74 -11.87
N THR A 6 7.73 2.69 -11.46
CA THR A 6 8.81 2.11 -12.26
C THR A 6 8.26 1.13 -13.28
N THR A 7 9.02 0.87 -14.33
CA THR A 7 8.81 -0.29 -15.19
C THR A 7 9.11 -1.58 -14.42
N PRO A 8 8.48 -2.72 -14.80
CA PRO A 8 8.86 -4.02 -14.27
C PRO A 8 10.30 -4.36 -14.68
N GLU A 9 11.13 -4.68 -13.70
CA GLU A 9 12.53 -5.02 -13.92
C GLU A 9 12.84 -6.43 -13.38
N ARG A 10 13.92 -7.05 -13.86
CA ARG A 10 14.30 -8.41 -13.47
C ARG A 10 15.10 -8.50 -12.19
N ASN A 11 15.66 -7.39 -11.73
CA ASN A 11 16.46 -7.32 -10.52
C ASN A 11 16.30 -5.97 -9.81
N GLU A 12 16.61 -5.98 -8.53
CA GLU A 12 16.45 -4.82 -7.65
C GLU A 12 17.32 -3.62 -8.04
N LYS A 13 18.50 -3.84 -8.63
CA LYS A 13 19.42 -2.75 -9.03
C LYS A 13 18.82 -1.93 -10.16
N ASP A 14 18.18 -2.59 -11.12
CA ASP A 14 17.53 -1.90 -12.23
C ASP A 14 16.28 -1.15 -11.76
N VAL A 15 15.49 -1.71 -10.85
CA VAL A 15 14.36 -1.01 -10.22
C VAL A 15 14.84 0.29 -9.56
N ILE A 16 15.89 0.21 -8.75
CA ILE A 16 16.45 1.38 -8.05
C ILE A 16 17.02 2.40 -9.05
N ARG A 17 17.69 1.94 -10.10
CA ARG A 17 18.21 2.83 -11.16
C ARG A 17 17.08 3.60 -11.85
N VAL A 18 15.99 2.93 -12.22
CA VAL A 18 14.81 3.57 -12.85
C VAL A 18 14.16 4.53 -11.87
N LEU A 19 13.96 4.13 -10.62
CA LEU A 19 13.37 5.00 -9.59
C LEU A 19 14.21 6.26 -9.35
N ASN A 20 15.53 6.13 -9.28
CA ASN A 20 16.44 7.27 -9.14
C ASN A 20 16.35 8.23 -10.34
N ALA A 21 16.29 7.69 -11.56
CA ALA A 21 16.13 8.54 -12.76
C ALA A 21 14.80 9.31 -12.73
N ILE A 22 13.71 8.70 -12.29
CA ILE A 22 12.42 9.40 -12.13
C ILE A 22 12.53 10.50 -11.07
N HIS A 23 13.17 10.23 -9.92
CA HIS A 23 13.42 11.26 -8.89
C HIS A 23 14.24 12.43 -9.43
N GLU A 24 15.30 12.15 -10.20
CA GLU A 24 16.12 13.22 -10.81
C GLU A 24 15.30 14.10 -11.75
N VAL A 25 14.43 13.53 -12.57
CA VAL A 25 13.55 14.28 -13.46
C VAL A 25 12.63 15.19 -12.66
N ILE A 26 12.04 14.69 -11.58
CA ILE A 26 11.15 15.49 -10.74
C ILE A 26 11.93 16.62 -10.07
N LEU A 27 13.06 16.31 -9.42
CA LEU A 27 13.88 17.30 -8.71
C LEU A 27 14.39 18.44 -9.63
N LYS A 28 14.55 18.15 -10.93
CA LYS A 28 14.93 19.16 -11.92
C LYS A 28 13.76 20.03 -12.41
N ASN A 29 12.52 19.64 -12.14
CA ASN A 29 11.32 20.28 -12.66
C ASN A 29 10.38 20.85 -11.58
N ILE A 30 10.60 20.56 -10.32
CA ILE A 30 9.86 21.21 -9.23
C ILE A 30 10.41 22.64 -9.00
N PRO A 31 9.59 23.60 -8.53
CA PRO A 31 10.04 24.92 -8.11
C PRO A 31 11.16 24.85 -7.07
N GLU A 32 12.02 25.89 -7.02
CA GLU A 32 13.18 25.93 -6.11
C GLU A 32 12.80 25.91 -4.61
N ASP A 33 11.59 26.32 -4.28
CA ASP A 33 11.04 26.35 -2.92
C ASP A 33 10.20 25.11 -2.57
N GLU A 34 10.09 24.14 -3.49
CA GLU A 34 9.40 22.87 -3.26
C GLU A 34 10.37 21.72 -3.02
N TYR A 35 9.96 20.75 -2.20
CA TYR A 35 10.76 19.60 -1.83
C TYR A 35 9.94 18.31 -1.85
N ILE A 36 10.59 17.19 -2.18
CA ILE A 36 10.01 15.86 -2.02
C ILE A 36 10.13 15.47 -0.56
N TRP A 37 8.99 15.22 0.09
CA TRP A 37 8.96 14.74 1.47
C TRP A 37 9.13 13.21 1.50
N PRO A 38 10.17 12.67 2.18
CA PRO A 38 10.53 11.26 2.09
C PRO A 38 9.75 10.34 3.06
N LEU A 39 8.92 10.89 3.94
CA LEU A 39 8.18 10.11 4.93
C LEU A 39 6.72 9.95 4.53
N SER A 40 6.06 8.92 5.06
CA SER A 40 4.67 8.58 4.70
C SER A 40 3.67 9.63 5.13
N ILE A 41 3.89 10.31 6.26
CA ILE A 41 2.98 11.31 6.79
C ILE A 41 3.60 12.69 6.56
N PRO A 42 2.87 13.67 6.00
CA PRO A 42 3.33 15.03 5.84
C PRO A 42 3.81 15.64 7.17
N ALA A 43 4.89 16.43 7.11
CA ALA A 43 5.44 17.11 8.28
C ALA A 43 4.46 18.12 8.87
N ILE A 44 3.72 18.81 7.99
CA ILE A 44 2.71 19.81 8.33
C ILE A 44 1.45 19.46 7.57
N LEU A 45 0.32 19.48 8.27
CA LEU A 45 -0.98 19.24 7.66
C LEU A 45 -1.67 20.60 7.43
N PRO A 46 -2.22 20.85 6.23
CA PRO A 46 -3.05 22.02 5.99
C PRO A 46 -4.37 21.91 6.76
N ASP A 47 -5.17 22.97 6.77
CA ASP A 47 -6.55 22.85 7.24
C ASP A 47 -7.34 21.92 6.32
N GLU A 48 -8.26 21.15 6.88
CA GLU A 48 -9.01 20.14 6.11
C GLU A 48 -9.79 20.73 4.93
N LYS A 49 -10.27 21.96 5.07
CA LYS A 49 -10.95 22.70 3.98
C LYS A 49 -10.05 22.96 2.77
N ASP A 50 -8.75 23.08 3.00
CA ASP A 50 -7.76 23.39 1.94
C ASP A 50 -7.25 22.12 1.24
N ILE A 51 -7.56 20.93 1.77
CA ILE A 51 -7.21 19.66 1.14
C ILE A 51 -8.19 19.39 0.00
N LYS A 52 -7.66 19.44 -1.23
CA LYS A 52 -8.41 19.14 -2.44
C LYS A 52 -8.48 17.63 -2.65
N VAL A 53 -9.66 17.14 -3.00
CA VAL A 53 -9.84 15.77 -3.47
C VAL A 53 -9.28 15.66 -4.88
N ALA A 54 -8.52 14.58 -5.16
CA ALA A 54 -7.94 14.36 -6.48
C ALA A 54 -9.06 14.24 -7.54
N GLN A 55 -8.86 14.95 -8.65
CA GLN A 55 -9.77 14.95 -9.79
C GLN A 55 -9.19 14.07 -10.89
N PHE A 56 -10.00 13.28 -11.55
CA PHE A 56 -9.65 12.37 -12.62
C PHE A 56 -10.55 12.59 -13.83
N GLU A 57 -10.11 12.14 -14.99
CA GLU A 57 -10.92 12.20 -16.21
C GLU A 57 -12.14 11.27 -16.13
N LYS A 58 -12.01 10.14 -15.41
CA LYS A 58 -13.10 9.19 -15.23
C LYS A 58 -13.90 9.54 -13.97
N GLU A 59 -15.20 9.78 -14.14
CA GLU A 59 -16.13 10.10 -13.06
C GLU A 59 -16.09 9.06 -11.91
N TRP A 60 -16.00 7.77 -12.26
CA TRP A 60 -15.91 6.70 -11.26
C TRP A 60 -14.72 6.85 -10.31
N ASP A 61 -13.57 7.27 -10.81
CA ASP A 61 -12.37 7.45 -9.99
C ASP A 61 -12.54 8.64 -9.01
N VAL A 62 -13.29 9.67 -9.42
CA VAL A 62 -13.64 10.81 -8.55
C VAL A 62 -14.60 10.35 -7.45
N VAL A 63 -15.69 9.67 -7.81
CA VAL A 63 -16.68 9.13 -6.85
C VAL A 63 -16.00 8.20 -5.84
N TYR A 64 -15.10 7.34 -6.29
CA TYR A 64 -14.32 6.48 -5.40
C TYR A 64 -13.47 7.28 -4.40
N ARG A 65 -12.82 8.36 -4.83
CA ARG A 65 -12.05 9.23 -3.93
C ARG A 65 -12.93 9.97 -2.93
N GLU A 66 -14.08 10.43 -3.34
CA GLU A 66 -15.05 11.07 -2.44
C GLU A 66 -15.55 10.09 -1.37
N TYR A 67 -15.86 8.85 -1.77
CA TYR A 67 -16.18 7.77 -0.82
C TYR A 67 -15.07 7.53 0.20
N LEU A 68 -13.80 7.49 -0.24
CA LEU A 68 -12.67 7.32 0.68
C LEU A 68 -12.52 8.49 1.65
N VAL A 69 -12.82 9.72 1.20
CA VAL A 69 -12.82 10.92 2.06
C VAL A 69 -13.93 10.84 3.10
N GLU A 70 -15.12 10.44 2.71
CA GLU A 70 -16.25 10.26 3.62
C GLU A 70 -15.95 9.19 4.67
N LYS A 71 -15.38 8.05 4.24
CA LYS A 71 -15.09 6.92 5.12
C LYS A 71 -13.91 7.17 6.07
N TYR A 72 -12.83 7.77 5.59
CA TYR A 72 -11.55 7.84 6.32
C TYR A 72 -11.09 9.26 6.66
N GLY A 73 -11.75 10.28 6.12
CA GLY A 73 -11.33 11.68 6.25
C GLY A 73 -10.20 12.08 5.28
N LYS A 74 -10.03 13.38 5.05
CA LYS A 74 -9.06 13.91 4.10
C LYS A 74 -7.61 13.71 4.53
N TYR A 75 -7.31 13.80 5.82
CA TYR A 75 -5.93 13.67 6.31
C TYR A 75 -5.34 12.29 6.03
N LYS A 76 -6.12 11.23 6.15
CA LYS A 76 -5.65 9.87 5.83
C LYS A 76 -5.38 9.70 4.33
N GLN A 77 -6.02 10.49 3.45
CA GLN A 77 -5.74 10.49 2.00
C GLN A 77 -4.39 11.11 1.65
N MET A 78 -3.77 11.88 2.54
CA MET A 78 -2.45 12.49 2.34
C MET A 78 -1.30 11.54 2.70
N VAL A 79 -1.60 10.39 3.29
CA VAL A 79 -0.58 9.40 3.66
C VAL A 79 -0.07 8.69 2.43
N SER A 80 1.24 8.71 2.24
CA SER A 80 1.92 8.03 1.13
C SER A 80 2.62 6.75 1.59
N GLY A 81 3.07 5.94 0.65
CA GLY A 81 3.80 4.73 0.96
C GLY A 81 4.51 4.16 -0.25
N ILE A 82 5.38 3.19 -0.01
CA ILE A 82 6.05 2.44 -1.06
C ILE A 82 5.28 1.15 -1.30
N HIS A 83 4.87 0.92 -2.56
CA HIS A 83 4.33 -0.34 -3.01
C HIS A 83 5.44 -1.12 -3.72
N TYR A 84 5.69 -2.33 -3.29
CA TYR A 84 6.63 -3.23 -3.91
C TYR A 84 5.88 -4.41 -4.53
N ASN A 85 5.76 -4.41 -5.85
CA ASN A 85 5.13 -5.50 -6.59
C ASN A 85 6.20 -6.44 -7.09
N PHE A 86 6.04 -7.73 -6.89
CA PHE A 86 6.96 -8.73 -7.41
C PHE A 86 6.24 -9.94 -7.98
N GLN A 87 6.88 -10.57 -8.93
CA GLN A 87 6.44 -11.83 -9.52
C GLN A 87 7.56 -12.86 -9.45
N ILE A 88 7.24 -14.07 -9.09
CA ILE A 88 8.19 -15.19 -9.17
C ILE A 88 8.31 -15.62 -10.64
N ASP A 89 9.54 -15.91 -11.06
CA ASP A 89 9.86 -16.31 -12.42
C ASP A 89 9.02 -17.52 -12.88
N ASP A 90 8.48 -17.42 -14.11
CA ASP A 90 7.61 -18.47 -14.67
C ASP A 90 8.32 -19.79 -14.91
N ASN A 91 9.63 -19.77 -15.19
CA ASN A 91 10.39 -21.02 -15.38
C ASN A 91 10.60 -21.73 -14.04
N PHE A 92 10.80 -20.96 -12.96
CA PHE A 92 10.80 -21.54 -11.62
C PHE A 92 9.48 -22.22 -11.29
N MET A 93 8.35 -21.57 -11.58
CA MET A 93 7.01 -22.13 -11.36
C MET A 93 6.75 -23.41 -12.17
N LYS A 94 7.20 -23.44 -13.43
CA LYS A 94 7.15 -24.65 -14.27
C LYS A 94 8.00 -25.77 -13.68
N SER A 95 9.23 -25.49 -13.29
CA SER A 95 10.11 -26.49 -12.67
C SER A 95 9.51 -27.11 -11.41
N VAL A 96 8.89 -26.28 -10.56
CA VAL A 96 8.19 -26.81 -9.37
C VAL A 96 6.98 -27.67 -9.76
N ALA A 97 6.22 -27.27 -10.79
CA ALA A 97 5.09 -28.03 -11.29
C ALA A 97 5.52 -29.42 -11.82
N ASP A 98 6.62 -29.47 -12.57
CA ASP A 98 7.20 -30.72 -13.09
C ASP A 98 7.65 -31.63 -11.96
N ILE A 99 8.40 -31.10 -10.98
CA ILE A 99 8.90 -31.88 -9.83
C ILE A 99 7.75 -32.42 -8.97
N THR A 100 6.68 -31.62 -8.81
CA THR A 100 5.53 -32.00 -7.98
C THR A 100 4.45 -32.75 -8.74
N ASN A 101 4.63 -32.97 -10.03
CA ASN A 101 3.64 -33.56 -10.94
C ASN A 101 2.27 -32.87 -10.82
N ASN A 102 2.27 -31.55 -10.84
CA ASN A 102 1.08 -30.73 -10.64
C ASN A 102 0.91 -29.70 -11.76
N ASN A 103 -0.27 -29.10 -11.87
CA ASN A 103 -0.55 -28.04 -12.82
C ASN A 103 0.13 -26.73 -12.39
N VAL A 104 0.74 -26.01 -13.34
CA VAL A 104 1.45 -24.73 -13.09
C VAL A 104 0.54 -23.68 -12.43
N VAL A 105 -0.73 -23.62 -12.82
CA VAL A 105 -1.69 -22.67 -12.20
C VAL A 105 -1.92 -22.98 -10.73
N ASN A 106 -2.11 -24.27 -10.41
CA ASN A 106 -2.29 -24.70 -9.02
C ASN A 106 -1.04 -24.41 -8.19
N VAL A 107 0.15 -24.67 -8.74
CA VAL A 107 1.42 -24.37 -8.09
C VAL A 107 1.57 -22.87 -7.83
N LYS A 108 1.27 -22.02 -8.80
CA LYS A 108 1.27 -20.56 -8.64
C LYS A 108 0.33 -20.14 -7.49
N ASN A 109 -0.92 -20.58 -7.54
CA ASN A 109 -1.91 -20.24 -6.53
C ASN A 109 -1.45 -20.65 -5.12
N ASP A 110 -0.96 -21.88 -4.98
CA ASP A 110 -0.50 -22.40 -3.69
C ASP A 110 0.72 -21.63 -3.15
N ILE A 111 1.71 -21.35 -4.00
CA ILE A 111 2.91 -20.58 -3.62
C ILE A 111 2.52 -19.16 -3.21
N TYR A 112 1.70 -18.44 -3.98
CA TYR A 112 1.32 -17.08 -3.62
C TYR A 112 0.45 -17.01 -2.37
N MET A 113 -0.47 -17.97 -2.16
CA MET A 113 -1.24 -18.03 -0.92
C MET A 113 -0.35 -18.36 0.30
N LYS A 114 0.65 -19.22 0.16
CA LYS A 114 1.65 -19.47 1.20
C LYS A 114 2.48 -18.23 1.50
N LEU A 115 2.93 -17.51 0.47
CA LEU A 115 3.66 -16.26 0.64
C LEU A 115 2.83 -15.20 1.37
N ALA A 116 1.56 -15.02 0.99
CA ALA A 116 0.66 -14.09 1.66
C ALA A 116 0.52 -14.43 3.16
N ARG A 117 0.32 -15.71 3.51
CA ARG A 117 0.27 -16.13 4.92
C ARG A 117 1.56 -15.85 5.67
N GLN A 118 2.71 -16.12 5.06
CA GLN A 118 4.01 -15.83 5.68
C GLN A 118 4.25 -14.33 5.79
N PHE A 119 3.86 -13.54 4.78
CA PHE A 119 3.94 -12.09 4.85
C PHE A 119 3.14 -11.54 6.03
N ILE A 120 1.88 -11.95 6.19
CA ILE A 120 1.05 -11.53 7.33
C ILE A 120 1.69 -11.91 8.67
N ARG A 121 2.28 -13.10 8.75
CA ARG A 121 2.95 -13.58 9.96
C ARG A 121 4.17 -12.75 10.33
N TYR A 122 4.94 -12.29 9.34
CA TYR A 122 6.23 -11.63 9.53
C TYR A 122 6.23 -10.13 9.17
N GLN A 123 5.09 -9.55 8.76
CA GLN A 123 5.01 -8.13 8.39
C GLN A 123 5.51 -7.18 9.49
N TRP A 124 5.36 -7.56 10.76
CA TRP A 124 5.87 -6.78 11.87
C TRP A 124 7.38 -6.52 11.78
N LEU A 125 8.13 -7.47 11.21
CA LEU A 125 9.58 -7.33 11.02
C LEU A 125 9.90 -6.22 10.01
N LEU A 126 9.13 -6.12 8.93
CA LEU A 126 9.29 -5.04 7.96
C LEU A 126 8.99 -3.68 8.58
N VAL A 127 7.93 -3.59 9.38
CA VAL A 127 7.61 -2.34 10.10
C VAL A 127 8.71 -2.03 11.13
N TYR A 128 9.22 -3.01 11.83
CA TYR A 128 10.30 -2.83 12.80
C TYR A 128 11.59 -2.31 12.15
N LEU A 129 11.97 -2.87 10.99
CA LEU A 129 13.22 -2.50 10.30
C LEU A 129 13.08 -1.18 9.52
N TYR A 130 11.97 -0.96 8.84
CA TYR A 130 11.81 0.10 7.84
C TYR A 130 10.75 1.15 8.18
N GLY A 131 10.00 0.98 9.25
CA GLY A 131 9.03 1.98 9.69
C GLY A 131 9.73 3.29 10.05
N ALA A 132 9.29 4.42 9.46
CA ALA A 132 9.97 5.70 9.57
C ALA A 132 9.03 6.89 9.77
N SER A 133 7.73 6.68 10.01
CA SER A 133 6.76 7.77 10.22
C SER A 133 6.01 7.58 11.53
N PRO A 134 6.67 7.82 12.69
CA PRO A 134 6.06 7.62 14.00
C PRO A 134 5.23 8.81 14.48
N PHE A 135 5.27 9.95 13.78
CA PHE A 135 4.65 11.20 14.22
C PHE A 135 3.63 11.69 13.20
N ALA A 136 2.58 12.35 13.71
CA ALA A 136 1.66 13.18 12.95
C ALA A 136 1.20 14.33 13.83
N GLU A 137 0.77 15.44 13.22
CA GLU A 137 0.10 16.52 13.95
C GLU A 137 -1.22 16.03 14.56
N ASP A 138 -1.65 16.70 15.61
CA ASP A 138 -2.86 16.37 16.36
C ASP A 138 -4.10 16.26 15.48
N LYS A 139 -4.24 17.12 14.48
CA LYS A 139 -5.36 17.14 13.54
C LYS A 139 -5.42 15.91 12.60
N TYR A 140 -4.35 15.11 12.53
CA TYR A 140 -4.39 13.81 11.84
C TYR A 140 -5.32 12.81 12.55
N PHE A 141 -5.45 12.92 13.87
CA PHE A 141 -6.24 12.03 14.70
C PHE A 141 -7.64 12.62 14.89
N THR A 142 -8.47 12.53 13.84
CA THR A 142 -9.80 13.16 13.78
C THR A 142 -10.78 12.65 14.84
N ASP A 143 -10.57 11.44 15.35
CA ASP A 143 -11.35 10.82 16.42
C ASP A 143 -10.82 11.13 17.83
N GLY A 144 -9.81 11.99 17.95
CA GLY A 144 -9.15 12.34 19.20
C GLY A 144 -8.30 11.24 19.84
N LYS A 145 -8.23 10.06 19.19
CA LYS A 145 -7.46 8.92 19.70
C LYS A 145 -6.01 9.00 19.23
N LYS A 146 -5.17 9.64 20.03
CA LYS A 146 -3.73 9.63 19.82
C LYS A 146 -3.11 8.31 20.30
N PRO A 147 -1.96 7.90 19.72
CA PRO A 147 -1.19 6.79 20.26
C PRO A 147 -0.80 7.06 21.73
N GLU A 148 -1.14 6.13 22.62
CA GLU A 148 -0.67 6.15 24.01
C GLU A 148 0.81 5.78 24.12
N GLY A 149 1.42 5.33 23.03
CA GLY A 149 2.79 4.88 22.94
C GLY A 149 3.41 5.12 21.57
N PHE A 150 4.63 4.65 21.42
CA PHE A 150 5.37 4.77 20.17
C PHE A 150 4.87 3.79 19.10
N ALA A 151 4.46 4.31 17.94
CA ALA A 151 4.21 3.53 16.74
C ALA A 151 5.32 3.84 15.73
N ARG A 152 6.10 2.83 15.33
CA ARG A 152 7.20 3.03 14.38
C ARG A 152 6.72 3.49 12.99
N SER A 153 5.51 3.10 12.62
CA SER A 153 4.82 3.60 11.43
C SER A 153 3.33 3.78 11.74
N LEU A 154 2.86 5.01 11.77
CA LEU A 154 1.44 5.30 11.95
C LEU A 154 0.60 4.75 10.80
N ARG A 155 1.11 4.80 9.54
CA ARG A 155 0.42 4.27 8.37
C ARG A 155 0.03 2.80 8.52
N THR A 156 0.93 1.97 9.04
CA THR A 156 0.73 0.52 9.17
C THR A 156 0.21 0.09 10.55
N SER A 157 -0.13 1.06 11.39
CA SER A 157 -0.75 0.86 12.70
C SER A 157 -2.27 1.00 12.63
N ARG A 158 -2.94 0.76 13.76
CA ARG A 158 -4.39 1.01 13.92
C ARG A 158 -4.81 2.47 13.68
N TYR A 159 -3.88 3.40 13.57
CA TYR A 159 -4.14 4.82 13.29
C TYR A 159 -4.03 5.17 11.80
N GLY A 160 -3.57 4.24 10.97
CA GLY A 160 -3.49 4.38 9.53
C GLY A 160 -4.77 3.92 8.81
N TYR A 161 -4.58 3.34 7.62
CA TYR A 161 -5.65 2.65 6.92
C TYR A 161 -5.84 1.27 7.53
N VAL A 162 -6.97 1.06 8.17
CA VAL A 162 -7.35 -0.23 8.76
C VAL A 162 -8.72 -0.60 8.22
N ASN A 163 -8.88 -1.84 7.80
CA ASN A 163 -10.20 -2.40 7.49
C ASN A 163 -11.02 -2.51 8.78
N ASP A 164 -12.34 -2.51 8.63
CA ASP A 164 -13.24 -2.76 9.75
C ASP A 164 -12.95 -4.14 10.36
N ASP A 165 -13.04 -4.29 11.68
CA ASP A 165 -12.64 -5.49 12.41
C ASP A 165 -13.46 -6.76 12.03
N ASP A 166 -14.63 -6.57 11.41
CA ASP A 166 -15.50 -7.62 10.91
C ASP A 166 -15.07 -8.20 9.55
N ILE A 167 -14.09 -7.54 8.88
CA ILE A 167 -13.60 -8.00 7.59
C ILE A 167 -12.51 -9.05 7.79
N VAL A 168 -12.91 -10.31 7.74
CA VAL A 168 -11.97 -11.44 7.80
C VAL A 168 -11.86 -12.11 6.43
N VAL A 169 -10.69 -11.95 5.79
CA VAL A 169 -10.38 -12.59 4.51
C VAL A 169 -9.38 -13.72 4.74
N SER A 170 -9.72 -14.92 4.31
CA SER A 170 -8.86 -16.10 4.47
C SER A 170 -7.85 -16.22 3.33
N TYR A 171 -6.62 -16.49 3.68
CA TYR A 171 -5.54 -16.82 2.73
C TYR A 171 -5.25 -18.33 2.67
N SER A 172 -6.21 -19.17 3.06
CA SER A 172 -6.03 -20.64 3.05
C SER A 172 -5.93 -21.19 1.63
N SER A 173 -6.74 -20.68 0.70
CA SER A 173 -6.68 -20.97 -0.72
C SER A 173 -7.15 -19.75 -1.52
N LEU A 174 -6.88 -19.74 -2.84
CA LEU A 174 -7.32 -18.66 -3.74
C LEU A 174 -8.86 -18.63 -3.83
N GLU A 175 -9.52 -19.78 -3.89
CA GLU A 175 -10.97 -19.88 -3.95
C GLU A 175 -11.62 -19.27 -2.71
N LYS A 176 -11.07 -19.59 -1.53
CA LYS A 176 -11.58 -19.04 -0.27
C LYS A 176 -11.36 -17.54 -0.19
N TYR A 177 -10.18 -17.06 -0.60
CA TYR A 177 -9.85 -15.65 -0.68
C TYR A 177 -10.84 -14.88 -1.56
N ILE A 178 -11.10 -15.38 -2.78
CA ILE A 178 -12.04 -14.76 -3.72
C ILE A 178 -13.47 -14.79 -3.16
N SER A 179 -13.88 -15.92 -2.57
CA SER A 179 -15.20 -16.05 -1.95
C SER A 179 -15.43 -15.04 -0.84
N ASP A 180 -14.46 -14.85 0.06
CA ASP A 180 -14.55 -13.91 1.17
C ASP A 180 -14.62 -12.46 0.68
N LEU A 181 -13.77 -12.09 -0.28
CA LEU A 181 -13.81 -10.76 -0.91
C LEU A 181 -15.13 -10.48 -1.63
N THR A 182 -15.64 -11.48 -2.37
CA THR A 182 -16.90 -11.34 -3.11
C THR A 182 -18.08 -11.20 -2.16
N GLY A 183 -18.08 -11.95 -1.05
CA GLY A 183 -19.06 -11.80 0.02
C GLY A 183 -19.06 -10.39 0.57
N TYR A 184 -17.90 -9.92 0.99
CA TYR A 184 -17.74 -8.55 1.52
C TYR A 184 -18.26 -7.44 0.58
N VAL A 185 -18.01 -7.56 -0.73
CA VAL A 185 -18.48 -6.57 -1.72
C VAL A 185 -20.00 -6.63 -1.93
N LYS A 186 -20.62 -7.80 -1.76
CA LYS A 186 -22.08 -7.96 -1.92
C LYS A 186 -22.88 -7.48 -0.71
N ASP A 187 -22.28 -7.53 0.46
CA ASP A 187 -22.93 -7.15 1.72
C ASP A 187 -22.86 -5.63 1.99
N LYS A 188 -22.21 -4.87 1.09
CA LYS A 188 -22.12 -3.39 1.09
C LYS A 188 -22.82 -2.77 -0.10
#